data_e89becc4eb993f42ab8c455cbe9949fc
#
_entry.id   e89becc4eb993f42ab8c455cbe9949fc
#
_cell.length_a   1.000
_cell.length_b   1.000
_cell.length_c   1.000
_cell.angle_alpha   90.00
_cell.angle_beta   90.00
_cell.angle_gamma   90.00
#
_symmetry.space_group_name_H-M   'P 1'
#
loop_
_entity.id
_entity.type
_entity.pdbx_description
1 polymer ?
#
loop_
_entity_poly.entity_id
_entity_poly.type
_entity_poly.pdbx_seq_one_letter_code
_entity_poly.pdbx_strand_id
1 'polypeptide(L)'
;SSNAELTVEEIVKIRQALFSKNYSTAKRVQSFSSKEDFEKAKKLMIEMSENYKVLIDLFPENTEDEFDTEALPTVWEEKGAFNALMTKASEDMIKLTSVIEDAEDIRGTLKQFMWSNCKACHTRYREEH
;
A
#
# COMPACT_ATOMS: atom_id res chain seq x y z
N SER A 1 -9.13 11.69 28.56
CA SER A 1 -9.02 11.89 27.15
C SER A 1 -9.11 10.57 26.40
N SER A 2 -9.89 10.57 25.36
CA SER A 2 -10.00 9.41 24.48
C SER A 2 -8.79 9.27 23.53
N ASN A 3 -7.86 10.20 23.58
CA ASN A 3 -6.72 10.25 22.65
C ASN A 3 -5.45 9.63 23.25
N ALA A 4 -5.59 8.39 23.72
CA ALA A 4 -4.40 7.65 24.15
C ALA A 4 -3.53 7.37 22.91
N GLU A 5 -2.25 7.67 23.01
CA GLU A 5 -1.33 7.36 21.94
C GLU A 5 -1.21 5.86 21.77
N LEU A 6 -1.02 5.44 20.52
CA LEU A 6 -0.78 4.03 20.21
C LEU A 6 0.58 3.61 20.75
N THR A 7 0.65 2.39 21.27
CA THR A 7 1.91 1.79 21.66
C THR A 7 2.71 1.40 20.41
N VAL A 8 4.01 1.21 20.57
CA VAL A 8 4.86 0.73 19.46
C VAL A 8 4.34 -0.59 18.90
N GLU A 9 3.96 -1.51 19.79
CA GLU A 9 3.39 -2.81 19.37
C GLU A 9 2.13 -2.64 18.53
N GLU A 10 1.22 -1.76 18.97
CA GLU A 10 -0.02 -1.47 18.24
C GLU A 10 0.27 -0.87 16.86
N ILE A 11 1.22 0.06 16.77
CA ILE A 11 1.60 0.68 15.51
C ILE A 11 2.12 -0.38 14.52
N VAL A 12 3.02 -1.24 14.96
CA VAL A 12 3.58 -2.30 14.12
C VAL A 12 2.48 -3.24 13.63
N LYS A 13 1.57 -3.65 14.53
CA LYS A 13 0.45 -4.53 14.16
C LYS A 13 -0.50 -3.87 13.17
N ILE A 14 -0.82 -2.59 13.37
CA ILE A 14 -1.72 -1.86 12.48
C ILE A 14 -1.12 -1.76 11.08
N ARG A 15 0.16 -1.38 10.96
CA ARG A 15 0.76 -1.27 9.63
C ARG A 15 0.88 -2.61 8.91
N GLN A 16 1.18 -3.69 9.65
CA GLN A 16 1.20 -5.03 9.07
C GLN A 16 -0.18 -5.43 8.55
N ALA A 17 -1.22 -5.15 9.34
CA ALA A 17 -2.60 -5.43 8.95
C ALA A 17 -3.02 -4.64 7.72
N LEU A 18 -2.61 -3.36 7.62
CA LEU A 18 -2.93 -2.53 6.45
C LEU A 18 -2.24 -3.01 5.18
N PHE A 19 -0.97 -3.41 5.26
CA PHE A 19 -0.28 -3.98 4.11
C PHE A 19 -0.94 -5.28 3.65
N SER A 20 -1.27 -6.15 4.60
CA SER A 20 -1.97 -7.41 4.31
C SER A 20 -3.33 -7.13 3.67
N LYS A 21 -4.07 -6.16 4.19
CA LYS A 21 -5.36 -5.77 3.63
C LYS A 21 -5.21 -5.22 2.22
N ASN A 22 -4.21 -4.36 1.97
CA ASN A 22 -3.99 -3.83 0.63
C ASN A 22 -3.62 -4.94 -0.36
N TYR A 23 -2.85 -5.93 0.07
CA TYR A 23 -2.51 -7.05 -0.80
C TYR A 23 -3.77 -7.86 -1.18
N SER A 24 -4.61 -8.22 -0.21
CA SER A 24 -5.84 -8.94 -0.49
C SER A 24 -6.83 -8.10 -1.31
N THR A 25 -6.88 -6.79 -1.04
CA THR A 25 -7.72 -5.86 -1.80
C THR A 25 -7.24 -5.74 -3.25
N ALA A 26 -5.91 -5.72 -3.47
CA ALA A 26 -5.35 -5.70 -4.83
C ALA A 26 -5.80 -6.91 -5.66
N LYS A 27 -5.84 -8.08 -5.05
CA LYS A 27 -6.35 -9.29 -5.74
C LYS A 27 -7.82 -9.13 -6.13
N ARG A 28 -8.62 -8.50 -5.28
CA ARG A 28 -10.03 -8.24 -5.58
C ARG A 28 -10.18 -7.18 -6.68
N VAL A 29 -9.34 -6.14 -6.66
CA VAL A 29 -9.28 -5.15 -7.75
C VAL A 29 -9.02 -5.85 -9.07
N GLN A 30 -8.05 -6.75 -9.09
CA GLN A 30 -7.73 -7.49 -10.30
C GLN A 30 -8.90 -8.37 -10.76
N SER A 31 -9.54 -9.08 -9.84
CA SER A 31 -10.67 -9.95 -10.16
C SER A 31 -11.84 -9.15 -10.73
N PHE A 32 -12.24 -8.06 -10.07
CA PHE A 32 -13.35 -7.23 -10.55
C PHE A 32 -13.02 -6.55 -11.88
N SER A 33 -11.79 -6.04 -12.03
CA SER A 33 -11.36 -5.42 -13.28
C SER A 33 -11.38 -6.41 -14.44
N SER A 34 -10.94 -7.65 -14.22
CA SER A 34 -10.93 -8.70 -15.24
C SER A 34 -12.35 -9.09 -15.67
N LYS A 35 -13.32 -8.94 -14.78
CA LYS A 35 -14.74 -9.19 -15.05
C LYS A 35 -15.47 -7.95 -15.57
N GLU A 36 -14.75 -6.85 -15.71
CA GLU A 36 -15.27 -5.55 -16.11
C GLU A 36 -16.30 -4.98 -15.14
N ASP A 37 -16.23 -5.38 -13.87
CA ASP A 37 -17.01 -4.77 -12.79
C ASP A 37 -16.22 -3.57 -12.24
N PHE A 38 -16.15 -2.53 -13.04
CA PHE A 38 -15.30 -1.38 -12.73
C PHE A 38 -15.81 -0.56 -11.55
N GLU A 39 -17.12 -0.55 -11.30
CA GLU A 39 -17.67 0.16 -10.16
C GLU A 39 -17.10 -0.38 -8.84
N LYS A 40 -17.12 -1.68 -8.68
CA LYS A 40 -16.56 -2.33 -7.48
C LYS A 40 -15.03 -2.17 -7.42
N ALA A 41 -14.37 -2.36 -8.56
CA ALA A 41 -12.91 -2.21 -8.63
C ALA A 41 -12.48 -0.81 -8.20
N LYS A 42 -13.15 0.23 -8.70
CA LYS A 42 -12.79 1.63 -8.37
C LYS A 42 -12.97 1.95 -6.90
N LYS A 43 -14.02 1.45 -6.26
CA LYS A 43 -14.21 1.64 -4.82
C LYS A 43 -13.04 1.08 -4.03
N LEU A 44 -12.57 -0.10 -4.43
CA LEU A 44 -11.43 -0.75 -3.76
C LEU A 44 -10.11 -0.02 -4.05
N MET A 45 -9.94 0.53 -5.26
CA MET A 45 -8.77 1.34 -5.60
C MET A 45 -8.67 2.56 -4.69
N ILE A 46 -9.80 3.23 -4.45
CA ILE A 46 -9.85 4.40 -3.55
C ILE A 46 -9.50 3.98 -2.11
N GLU A 47 -10.02 2.86 -1.65
CA GLU A 47 -9.71 2.32 -0.33
C GLU A 47 -8.20 2.06 -0.19
N MET A 48 -7.59 1.43 -1.20
CA MET A 48 -6.14 1.18 -1.20
C MET A 48 -5.34 2.49 -1.15
N SER A 49 -5.78 3.49 -1.91
CA SER A 49 -5.14 4.81 -1.91
C SER A 49 -5.13 5.41 -0.50
N GLU A 50 -6.27 5.38 0.18
CA GLU A 50 -6.38 5.89 1.54
C GLU A 50 -5.49 5.11 2.51
N ASN A 51 -5.43 3.80 2.37
CA ASN A 51 -4.58 2.96 3.22
C ASN A 51 -3.10 3.29 3.05
N TYR A 52 -2.65 3.58 1.82
CA TYR A 52 -1.27 4.01 1.59
C TYR A 52 -0.96 5.33 2.28
N LYS A 53 -1.91 6.27 2.31
CA LYS A 53 -1.72 7.55 3.03
C LYS A 53 -1.58 7.33 4.53
N VAL A 54 -2.43 6.49 5.10
CA VAL A 54 -2.35 6.16 6.54
C VAL A 54 -1.01 5.52 6.86
N LEU A 55 -0.52 4.63 5.99
CA LEU A 55 0.74 3.92 6.20
C LEU A 55 1.95 4.86 6.32
N ILE A 56 1.94 6.01 5.65
CA ILE A 56 3.04 6.97 5.75
C ILE A 56 3.33 7.34 7.20
N ASP A 57 2.29 7.47 8.02
CA ASP A 57 2.40 7.91 9.41
C ASP A 57 2.63 6.76 10.40
N LEU A 58 2.81 5.54 9.92
CA LEU A 58 2.94 4.36 10.77
C LEU A 58 4.37 3.81 10.85
N PHE A 59 5.37 4.62 10.49
CA PHE A 59 6.77 4.24 10.56
C PHE A 59 7.60 5.25 11.38
N PRO A 60 7.17 5.59 12.62
CA PRO A 60 8.00 6.44 13.47
C PRO A 60 9.29 5.71 13.85
N GLU A 61 10.33 6.48 14.20
CA GLU A 61 11.66 5.92 14.50
C GLU A 61 11.66 4.85 15.57
N ASN A 62 10.81 5.01 16.59
CA ASN A 62 10.75 4.07 17.70
C ASN A 62 10.09 2.72 17.33
N THR A 63 9.72 2.51 16.09
CA THR A 63 9.16 1.23 15.62
C THR A 63 10.15 0.43 14.77
N GLU A 64 11.36 0.93 14.63
CA GLU A 64 12.44 0.21 13.96
C GLU A 64 12.86 -1.00 14.80
N ASP A 65 12.99 -2.15 14.14
CA ASP A 65 13.45 -3.42 14.76
C ASP A 65 12.60 -3.93 15.93
N GLU A 66 11.34 -3.52 16.04
CA GLU A 66 10.47 -3.93 17.15
C GLU A 66 9.37 -4.90 16.68
N PHE A 67 8.99 -5.81 17.61
CA PHE A 67 7.79 -6.66 17.49
C PHE A 67 7.65 -7.40 16.14
N ASP A 68 8.71 -8.08 15.72
CA ASP A 68 8.72 -8.90 14.51
C ASP A 68 8.40 -8.12 13.24
N THR A 69 8.78 -6.85 13.20
CA THR A 69 8.59 -6.04 11.99
C THR A 69 9.38 -6.62 10.82
N GLU A 70 8.75 -6.67 9.64
CA GLU A 70 9.40 -7.08 8.40
C GLU A 70 10.04 -5.88 7.67
N ALA A 71 9.82 -4.66 8.18
CA ALA A 71 10.41 -3.46 7.60
C ALA A 71 11.92 -3.46 7.80
N LEU A 72 12.65 -3.20 6.72
CA LEU A 72 14.11 -3.11 6.77
C LEU A 72 14.55 -1.73 7.30
N PRO A 73 15.76 -1.63 7.86
CA PRO A 73 16.30 -0.34 8.31
C PRO A 73 16.29 0.74 7.24
N THR A 74 16.33 0.36 5.95
CA THR A 74 16.26 1.32 4.82
C THR A 74 15.03 2.21 4.87
N VAL A 75 13.92 1.78 5.47
CA VAL A 75 12.72 2.63 5.64
C VAL A 75 13.10 3.93 6.35
N TRP A 76 13.86 3.82 7.44
CA TRP A 76 14.23 4.98 8.26
C TRP A 76 15.46 5.70 7.70
N GLU A 77 16.40 4.98 7.14
CA GLU A 77 17.59 5.55 6.50
C GLU A 77 17.24 6.38 5.27
N GLU A 78 16.20 5.98 4.55
CA GLU A 78 15.75 6.63 3.32
C GLU A 78 14.30 7.10 3.45
N LYS A 79 13.97 7.69 4.57
CA LYS A 79 12.58 8.04 4.91
C LYS A 79 11.90 8.90 3.85
N GLY A 80 12.61 9.87 3.30
CA GLY A 80 12.06 10.71 2.23
C GLY A 80 11.69 9.91 0.99
N ALA A 81 12.58 9.01 0.57
CA ALA A 81 12.33 8.14 -0.58
C ALA A 81 11.21 7.14 -0.31
N PHE A 82 11.17 6.58 0.91
CA PHE A 82 10.10 5.68 1.32
C PHE A 82 8.74 6.38 1.29
N ASN A 83 8.65 7.58 1.86
CA ASN A 83 7.42 8.37 1.87
C ASN A 83 6.99 8.72 0.44
N ALA A 84 7.94 9.07 -0.43
CA ALA A 84 7.65 9.36 -1.84
C ALA A 84 7.08 8.14 -2.56
N LEU A 85 7.60 6.95 -2.27
CA LEU A 85 7.09 5.71 -2.85
C LEU A 85 5.65 5.44 -2.38
N MET A 86 5.36 5.62 -1.09
CA MET A 86 4.02 5.43 -0.55
C MET A 86 3.02 6.43 -1.14
N THR A 87 3.46 7.70 -1.30
CA THR A 87 2.65 8.73 -1.93
C THR A 87 2.37 8.39 -3.39
N LYS A 88 3.38 7.93 -4.12
CA LYS A 88 3.22 7.48 -5.50
C LYS A 88 2.23 6.32 -5.58
N ALA A 89 2.34 5.35 -4.68
CA ALA A 89 1.42 4.21 -4.65
C ALA A 89 -0.03 4.68 -4.44
N SER A 90 -0.25 5.62 -3.52
CA SER A 90 -1.56 6.22 -3.28
C SER A 90 -2.10 6.93 -4.53
N GLU A 91 -1.27 7.78 -5.13
CA GLU A 91 -1.66 8.54 -6.32
C GLU A 91 -1.90 7.64 -7.53
N ASP A 92 -1.11 6.58 -7.69
CA ASP A 92 -1.28 5.62 -8.79
C ASP A 92 -2.61 4.88 -8.68
N MET A 93 -3.08 4.57 -7.47
CA MET A 93 -4.39 3.95 -7.31
C MET A 93 -5.52 4.89 -7.73
N ILE A 94 -5.41 6.18 -7.45
CA ILE A 94 -6.39 7.16 -7.91
C ILE A 94 -6.34 7.30 -9.43
N LYS A 95 -5.13 7.36 -10.00
CA LYS A 95 -4.97 7.41 -11.47
C LYS A 95 -5.57 6.17 -12.13
N LEU A 96 -5.41 5.01 -11.51
CA LEU A 96 -5.98 3.77 -12.01
C LEU A 96 -7.51 3.85 -12.13
N THR A 97 -8.19 4.52 -11.19
CA THR A 97 -9.65 4.70 -11.27
C THR A 97 -10.07 5.42 -12.55
N SER A 98 -9.21 6.30 -13.07
CA SER A 98 -9.55 7.09 -14.27
C SER A 98 -9.19 6.40 -15.57
N VAL A 99 -8.30 5.39 -15.55
CA VAL A 99 -7.84 4.76 -16.79
C VAL A 99 -8.32 3.33 -17.00
N ILE A 100 -8.79 2.66 -15.94
CA ILE A 100 -9.03 1.21 -16.00
C ILE A 100 -10.14 0.83 -17.00
N GLU A 101 -11.22 1.62 -17.10
CA GLU A 101 -12.35 1.29 -17.99
C GLU A 101 -11.96 1.34 -19.45
N ASP A 102 -11.06 2.24 -19.82
CA ASP A 102 -10.63 2.45 -21.19
C ASP A 102 -9.35 1.68 -21.56
N ALA A 103 -8.84 0.88 -20.62
CA ALA A 103 -7.59 0.16 -20.83
C ALA A 103 -7.79 -0.97 -21.84
N GLU A 104 -6.93 -0.98 -22.87
CA GLU A 104 -6.93 -2.08 -23.86
C GLU A 104 -6.31 -3.34 -23.25
N ASP A 105 -5.32 -3.16 -22.36
CA ASP A 105 -4.65 -4.24 -21.66
C ASP A 105 -4.84 -4.05 -20.16
N ILE A 106 -5.91 -4.63 -19.62
CA ILE A 106 -6.28 -4.50 -18.21
C ILE A 106 -5.16 -5.03 -17.30
N ARG A 107 -4.60 -6.20 -17.60
CA ARG A 107 -3.54 -6.79 -16.78
C ARG A 107 -2.28 -5.94 -16.78
N GLY A 108 -1.88 -5.44 -17.95
CA GLY A 108 -0.73 -4.55 -18.06
C GLY A 108 -0.93 -3.24 -17.31
N THR A 109 -2.15 -2.70 -17.36
CA THR A 109 -2.49 -1.46 -16.65
C THR A 109 -2.46 -1.67 -15.14
N LEU A 110 -2.99 -2.77 -14.65
CA LEU A 110 -2.92 -3.13 -13.22
C LEU A 110 -1.47 -3.32 -12.77
N LYS A 111 -0.66 -3.97 -13.60
CA LYS A 111 0.76 -4.14 -13.30
C LYS A 111 1.46 -2.79 -13.18
N GLN A 112 1.20 -1.89 -14.11
CA GLN A 112 1.84 -0.57 -14.14
C GLN A 112 1.50 0.28 -12.91
N PHE A 113 0.23 0.35 -12.52
CA PHE A 113 -0.23 1.28 -11.50
C PHE A 113 -0.40 0.66 -10.11
N MET A 114 -0.51 -0.65 -10.01
CA MET A 114 -0.79 -1.32 -8.75
C MET A 114 0.33 -2.26 -8.32
N TRP A 115 0.58 -3.33 -9.07
CA TRP A 115 1.53 -4.36 -8.65
C TRP A 115 2.98 -3.89 -8.65
N SER A 116 3.36 -2.97 -9.53
CA SER A 116 4.73 -2.43 -9.57
C SER A 116 5.12 -1.73 -8.28
N ASN A 117 4.16 -1.07 -7.62
CA ASN A 117 4.41 -0.39 -6.35
C ASN A 117 4.62 -1.39 -5.21
N CYS A 118 3.88 -2.50 -5.21
CA CYS A 118 4.11 -3.57 -4.25
C CYS A 118 5.52 -4.14 -4.38
N LYS A 119 5.93 -4.41 -5.60
CA LYS A 119 7.25 -4.95 -5.90
C LYS A 119 8.37 -3.98 -5.52
N ALA A 120 8.21 -2.71 -5.85
CA ALA A 120 9.22 -1.69 -5.55
C ALA A 120 9.47 -1.58 -4.04
N CYS A 121 8.40 -1.59 -3.24
CA CYS A 121 8.50 -1.54 -1.79
C CYS A 121 9.16 -2.81 -1.23
N HIS A 122 8.71 -3.97 -1.66
CA HIS A 122 9.22 -5.25 -1.16
C HIS A 122 10.70 -5.48 -1.50
N THR A 123 11.15 -4.97 -2.61
CA THR A 123 12.55 -5.12 -3.03
C THR A 123 13.49 -4.34 -2.12
N ARG A 124 13.08 -3.17 -1.62
CA ARG A 124 13.98 -2.24 -0.95
C ARG A 124 13.71 -2.09 0.55
N TYR A 125 12.45 -2.20 0.98
CA TYR A 125 12.03 -1.78 2.33
C TYR A 125 11.46 -2.90 3.18
N ARG A 126 11.40 -4.11 2.67
CA ARG A 126 10.81 -5.23 3.38
C ARG A 126 11.70 -6.47 3.28
N GLU A 127 11.71 -7.30 4.33
CA GLU A 127 12.40 -8.58 4.30
C GLU A 127 11.80 -9.48 3.22
N GLU A 128 12.65 -10.26 2.57
CA GLU A 128 12.21 -11.23 1.58
C GLU A 128 11.56 -12.44 2.27
N HIS A 129 10.57 -13.00 1.62
CA HIS A 129 9.90 -14.24 2.06
C HIS A 129 10.19 -15.37 1.11
#